data_b687d8d5d9136fa08d0caf653897c7d5
#
_entry.id   b687d8d5d9136fa08d0caf653897c7d5
#
_cell.length_a   1.000
_cell.length_b   1.000
_cell.length_c   1.000
_cell.angle_alpha   90.00
_cell.angle_beta   90.00
_cell.angle_gamma   90.00
#
_symmetry.space_group_name_H-M   'P 1'
#
loop_
_entity.id
_entity.type
_entity.pdbx_description
1 polymer ?
#
loop_
_entity_poly.entity_id
_entity_poly.type
_entity_poly.pdbx_seq_one_letter_code
_entity_poly.pdbx_strand_id
1 'polypeptide(L)'
;MSAPPYIRCRGLEKAFGAKPVLRGLTLDVLGGETLVVLGGSGSGKSVLLKHMNALLVPDAGEVEVDGVILQGLDEEALVPVRRNVAMLFQQGALFDSLTVGENVAYPLREHRLLPPHALPGRVRQALEMVDLAGSEGLMPAELSGGMRKRAALARALVLEPRALLYDEPTTGLDPVVAAKINHLIRDLQRRLRVSSVVVTHDLGSAFLVADRVAFLHEGRIRFVGTPDEARASRDPFLHEFLNAA
;
A
#
# COMPACT_ATOMS: atom_id res chain seq x y z
N MET A 1 -2.48 23.30 -10.95
CA MET A 1 -1.25 22.51 -11.27
C MET A 1 -1.34 21.21 -10.49
N SER A 2 -1.24 20.05 -11.13
CA SER A 2 -1.22 18.77 -10.42
C SER A 2 0.04 18.67 -9.53
N ALA A 3 -0.10 18.04 -8.36
CA ALA A 3 1.06 17.76 -7.50
C ALA A 3 2.12 16.94 -8.28
N PRO A 4 3.41 17.16 -8.04
CA PRO A 4 4.45 16.37 -8.67
C PRO A 4 4.34 14.89 -8.23
N PRO A 5 4.75 13.94 -9.08
CA PRO A 5 4.78 12.53 -8.69
C PRO A 5 5.70 12.31 -7.49
N TYR A 6 5.21 11.55 -6.50
CA TYR A 6 5.99 11.09 -5.36
C TYR A 6 6.68 9.75 -5.65
N ILE A 7 6.02 8.85 -6.41
CA ILE A 7 6.62 7.61 -6.90
C ILE A 7 6.47 7.59 -8.41
N ARG A 8 7.56 7.27 -9.12
CA ARG A 8 7.59 7.08 -10.58
C ARG A 8 8.09 5.68 -10.91
N CYS A 9 7.34 4.97 -11.72
CA CYS A 9 7.77 3.72 -12.32
C CYS A 9 7.95 3.96 -13.83
N ARG A 10 9.10 3.59 -14.38
CA ARG A 10 9.42 3.81 -15.80
C ARG A 10 9.90 2.52 -16.46
N GLY A 11 9.08 2.00 -17.37
CA GLY A 11 9.43 0.85 -18.19
C GLY A 11 9.75 -0.41 -17.38
N LEU A 12 9.07 -0.63 -16.23
CA LEU A 12 9.39 -1.74 -15.34
C LEU A 12 9.13 -3.10 -16.01
N GLU A 13 10.15 -3.93 -16.02
CA GLU A 13 10.06 -5.33 -16.41
C GLU A 13 10.41 -6.23 -15.24
N LYS A 14 9.66 -7.32 -15.08
CA LYS A 14 9.92 -8.35 -14.07
C LYS A 14 9.42 -9.70 -14.53
N ALA A 15 10.30 -10.69 -14.48
CA ALA A 15 9.96 -12.09 -14.71
C ALA A 15 10.36 -12.96 -13.50
N PHE A 16 9.66 -14.06 -13.30
CA PHE A 16 10.01 -15.11 -12.35
C PHE A 16 10.20 -16.40 -13.15
N GLY A 17 11.46 -16.79 -13.35
CA GLY A 17 11.82 -17.81 -14.31
C GLY A 17 11.40 -17.41 -15.74
N ALA A 18 10.69 -18.27 -16.44
CA ALA A 18 10.20 -17.98 -17.80
C ALA A 18 8.90 -17.15 -17.85
N LYS A 19 8.28 -16.83 -16.69
CA LYS A 19 7.00 -16.13 -16.63
C LYS A 19 7.20 -14.61 -16.47
N PRO A 20 6.98 -13.80 -17.53
CA PRO A 20 6.98 -12.36 -17.42
C PRO A 20 5.74 -11.89 -16.66
N VAL A 21 5.92 -11.00 -15.67
CA VAL A 21 4.87 -10.47 -14.80
C VAL A 21 4.65 -8.97 -15.04
N LEU A 22 5.73 -8.19 -15.11
CA LEU A 22 5.66 -6.78 -15.56
C LEU A 22 6.36 -6.68 -16.92
N ARG A 23 5.76 -5.91 -17.84
CA ARG A 23 6.16 -5.90 -19.26
C ARG A 23 6.30 -4.46 -19.77
N GLY A 24 7.27 -3.71 -19.24
CA GLY A 24 7.50 -2.31 -19.61
C GLY A 24 6.47 -1.36 -18.96
N LEU A 25 6.11 -1.62 -17.69
CA LEU A 25 5.09 -0.85 -16.95
C LEU A 25 5.60 0.55 -16.63
N THR A 26 4.80 1.57 -16.95
CA THR A 26 5.03 2.96 -16.59
C THR A 26 3.82 3.50 -15.82
N LEU A 27 4.06 4.11 -14.65
CA LEU A 27 3.01 4.63 -13.77
C LEU A 27 3.57 5.71 -12.84
N ASP A 28 2.78 6.79 -12.65
CA ASP A 28 3.05 7.86 -11.69
C ASP A 28 2.04 7.84 -10.55
N VAL A 29 2.54 7.97 -9.31
CA VAL A 29 1.74 8.21 -8.10
C VAL A 29 2.00 9.66 -7.69
N LEU A 30 0.96 10.48 -7.66
CA LEU A 30 1.07 11.89 -7.30
C LEU A 30 1.20 12.07 -5.78
N GLY A 31 1.81 13.17 -5.36
CA GLY A 31 1.92 13.51 -3.94
C GLY A 31 0.53 13.73 -3.32
N GLY A 32 0.22 12.99 -2.24
CA GLY A 32 -1.01 13.13 -1.46
C GLY A 32 -2.28 12.56 -2.11
N GLU A 33 -2.18 11.82 -3.24
CA GLU A 33 -3.34 11.15 -3.84
C GLU A 33 -3.53 9.72 -3.30
N THR A 34 -4.73 9.18 -3.48
CA THR A 34 -4.98 7.74 -3.46
C THR A 34 -5.10 7.22 -4.88
N LEU A 35 -4.07 6.53 -5.36
CA LEU A 35 -4.09 5.80 -6.63
C LEU A 35 -4.52 4.35 -6.36
N VAL A 36 -5.60 3.92 -7.00
CA VAL A 36 -6.01 2.52 -6.96
C VAL A 36 -5.55 1.80 -8.21
N VAL A 37 -4.85 0.68 -8.06
CA VAL A 37 -4.46 -0.19 -9.18
C VAL A 37 -5.41 -1.38 -9.22
N LEU A 38 -6.31 -1.37 -10.19
CA LEU A 38 -7.23 -2.46 -10.49
C LEU A 38 -6.58 -3.50 -11.42
N GLY A 39 -7.05 -4.73 -11.33
CA GLY A 39 -6.65 -5.80 -12.24
C GLY A 39 -7.00 -7.17 -11.71
N GLY A 40 -7.09 -8.15 -12.58
CA GLY A 40 -7.39 -9.54 -12.23
C GLY A 40 -6.32 -10.18 -11.34
N SER A 41 -6.64 -11.35 -10.78
CA SER A 41 -5.65 -12.15 -10.01
C SER A 41 -4.46 -12.49 -10.89
N GLY A 42 -3.24 -12.34 -10.35
CA GLY A 42 -2.00 -12.65 -11.08
C GLY A 42 -1.57 -11.60 -12.11
N SER A 43 -2.24 -10.45 -12.24
CA SER A 43 -1.87 -9.39 -13.19
C SER A 43 -0.55 -8.66 -12.86
N GLY A 44 -0.01 -8.84 -11.63
CA GLY A 44 1.25 -8.23 -11.20
C GLY A 44 1.10 -7.12 -10.16
N LYS A 45 -0.09 -6.88 -9.59
CA LYS A 45 -0.37 -5.80 -8.62
C LYS A 45 0.57 -5.80 -7.41
N SER A 46 0.65 -6.92 -6.69
CA SER A 46 1.54 -7.03 -5.52
C SER A 46 3.02 -6.98 -5.91
N VAL A 47 3.37 -7.43 -7.12
CA VAL A 47 4.73 -7.30 -7.66
C VAL A 47 5.07 -5.83 -7.89
N LEU A 48 4.16 -5.04 -8.47
CA LEU A 48 4.32 -3.61 -8.63
C LEU A 48 4.56 -2.90 -7.28
N LEU A 49 3.72 -3.16 -6.25
CA LEU A 49 3.92 -2.57 -4.92
C LEU A 49 5.30 -2.88 -4.34
N LYS A 50 5.76 -4.14 -4.49
CA LYS A 50 7.08 -4.55 -3.97
C LYS A 50 8.25 -3.86 -4.68
N HIS A 51 8.08 -3.37 -5.91
CA HIS A 51 9.08 -2.52 -6.55
C HIS A 51 9.05 -1.09 -5.99
N MET A 52 7.86 -0.54 -5.69
CA MET A 52 7.71 0.82 -5.17
C MET A 52 8.35 1.03 -3.79
N ASN A 53 8.51 -0.02 -2.99
CA ASN A 53 9.20 0.05 -1.68
C ASN A 53 10.54 -0.70 -1.67
N ALA A 54 11.11 -1.00 -2.84
CA ALA A 54 12.39 -1.68 -3.00
C ALA A 54 12.49 -3.08 -2.33
N LEU A 55 11.37 -3.80 -2.16
CA LEU A 55 11.36 -5.21 -1.77
C LEU A 55 11.67 -6.14 -2.95
N LEU A 56 11.53 -5.65 -4.18
CA LEU A 56 11.93 -6.33 -5.40
C LEU A 56 12.73 -5.37 -6.28
N VAL A 57 13.76 -5.89 -6.92
CA VAL A 57 14.52 -5.19 -7.96
C VAL A 57 13.93 -5.57 -9.32
N PRO A 58 13.61 -4.62 -10.21
CA PRO A 58 13.17 -4.91 -11.56
C PRO A 58 14.31 -5.50 -12.41
N ASP A 59 13.96 -6.27 -13.44
CA ASP A 59 14.92 -6.82 -14.39
C ASP A 59 15.33 -5.75 -15.44
N ALA A 60 14.42 -4.78 -15.72
CA ALA A 60 14.68 -3.58 -16.49
C ALA A 60 13.75 -2.44 -16.06
N GLY A 61 14.11 -1.21 -16.44
CA GLY A 61 13.39 -0.01 -16.00
C GLY A 61 13.85 0.48 -14.64
N GLU A 62 13.14 1.50 -14.12
CA GLU A 62 13.53 2.17 -12.88
C GLU A 62 12.33 2.58 -12.03
N VAL A 63 12.55 2.66 -10.73
CA VAL A 63 11.62 3.25 -9.74
C VAL A 63 12.31 4.43 -9.08
N GLU A 64 11.64 5.57 -9.09
CA GLU A 64 12.05 6.78 -8.38
C GLU A 64 11.05 7.05 -7.26
N VAL A 65 11.53 7.33 -6.07
CA VAL A 65 10.73 7.74 -4.90
C VAL A 65 11.28 9.04 -4.35
N ASP A 66 10.45 10.09 -4.32
CA ASP A 66 10.82 11.43 -3.82
C ASP A 66 12.13 11.96 -4.46
N GLY A 67 12.31 11.73 -5.77
CA GLY A 67 13.49 12.13 -6.52
C GLY A 67 14.70 11.17 -6.41
N VAL A 68 14.57 10.07 -5.66
CA VAL A 68 15.64 9.08 -5.48
C VAL A 68 15.37 7.85 -6.35
N ILE A 69 16.26 7.52 -7.28
CA ILE A 69 16.22 6.29 -8.07
C ILE A 69 16.67 5.13 -7.17
N LEU A 70 15.85 4.06 -7.10
CA LEU A 70 16.09 2.95 -6.18
C LEU A 70 17.10 1.93 -6.72
N GLN A 71 17.25 1.83 -8.04
CA GLN A 71 18.16 0.86 -8.66
C GLN A 71 19.61 1.23 -8.38
N GLY A 72 20.38 0.22 -7.94
CA GLY A 72 21.81 0.39 -7.60
C GLY A 72 22.07 0.89 -6.18
N LEU A 73 21.02 1.19 -5.38
CA LEU A 73 21.18 1.47 -3.96
C LEU A 73 21.46 0.18 -3.18
N ASP A 74 22.34 0.27 -2.21
CA ASP A 74 22.58 -0.80 -1.24
C ASP A 74 21.48 -0.84 -0.16
N GLU A 75 21.49 -1.86 0.70
CA GLU A 75 20.49 -2.05 1.75
C GLU A 75 20.46 -0.89 2.74
N GLU A 76 21.59 -0.27 3.05
CA GLU A 76 21.67 0.86 3.98
C GLU A 76 21.00 2.11 3.39
N ALA A 77 21.24 2.40 2.12
CA ALA A 77 20.62 3.51 1.38
C ALA A 77 19.11 3.28 1.16
N LEU A 78 18.62 2.02 1.11
CA LEU A 78 17.20 1.70 0.99
C LEU A 78 16.41 1.85 2.30
N VAL A 79 17.06 1.86 3.47
CA VAL A 79 16.38 2.01 4.77
C VAL A 79 15.52 3.27 4.84
N PRO A 80 16.00 4.49 4.50
CA PRO A 80 15.18 5.70 4.50
C PRO A 80 13.99 5.62 3.56
N VAL A 81 14.14 4.99 2.39
CA VAL A 81 13.05 4.79 1.42
C VAL A 81 11.96 3.91 2.04
N ARG A 82 12.32 2.75 2.59
CA ARG A 82 11.35 1.81 3.22
C ARG A 82 10.66 2.38 4.45
N ARG A 83 11.29 3.31 5.17
CA ARG A 83 10.65 4.05 6.26
C ARG A 83 9.61 5.05 5.76
N ASN A 84 9.88 5.69 4.63
CA ASN A 84 8.99 6.67 4.03
C ASN A 84 7.89 6.04 3.16
N VAL A 85 8.09 4.81 2.66
CA VAL A 85 7.12 4.07 1.83
C VAL A 85 6.74 2.78 2.58
N ALA A 86 5.81 2.88 3.50
CA ALA A 86 5.37 1.74 4.30
C ALA A 86 4.34 0.88 3.55
N MET A 87 4.29 -0.43 3.86
CA MET A 87 3.42 -1.37 3.17
C MET A 87 2.54 -2.15 4.15
N LEU A 88 1.24 -2.19 3.87
CA LEU A 88 0.28 -3.11 4.46
C LEU A 88 0.15 -4.34 3.58
N PHE A 89 0.64 -5.47 4.04
CA PHE A 89 0.53 -6.76 3.35
C PHE A 89 -0.88 -7.35 3.47
N GLN A 90 -1.27 -8.17 2.51
CA GLN A 90 -2.59 -8.78 2.42
C GLN A 90 -3.05 -9.48 3.71
N GLN A 91 -2.16 -10.18 4.42
CA GLN A 91 -2.47 -10.84 5.70
C GLN A 91 -2.08 -10.02 6.94
N GLY A 92 -1.62 -8.75 6.78
CA GLY A 92 -1.15 -7.88 7.85
C GLY A 92 0.27 -8.18 8.31
N ALA A 93 0.77 -9.41 8.19
CA ALA A 93 2.13 -9.85 8.53
C ALA A 93 2.57 -9.43 9.96
N LEU A 94 1.68 -9.50 10.95
CA LEU A 94 2.03 -9.31 12.35
C LEU A 94 2.90 -10.47 12.83
N PHE A 95 3.80 -10.18 13.76
CA PHE A 95 4.55 -11.20 14.48
C PHE A 95 3.64 -11.86 15.52
N ASP A 96 3.35 -13.14 15.35
CA ASP A 96 2.41 -13.89 16.22
C ASP A 96 2.92 -14.02 17.66
N SER A 97 4.24 -13.93 17.89
CA SER A 97 4.89 -14.01 19.19
C SER A 97 4.96 -12.68 19.95
N LEU A 98 4.51 -11.59 19.35
CA LEU A 98 4.53 -10.25 19.93
C LEU A 98 3.09 -9.76 20.16
N THR A 99 2.88 -9.00 21.24
CA THR A 99 1.62 -8.28 21.45
C THR A 99 1.38 -7.24 20.36
N VAL A 100 0.17 -6.71 20.26
CA VAL A 100 -0.17 -5.61 19.35
C VAL A 100 0.73 -4.41 19.58
N GLY A 101 0.92 -4.02 20.84
CA GLY A 101 1.79 -2.89 21.19
C GLY A 101 3.25 -3.13 20.80
N GLU A 102 3.75 -4.36 20.98
CA GLU A 102 5.12 -4.72 20.57
C GLU A 102 5.27 -4.77 19.05
N ASN A 103 4.27 -5.28 18.31
CA ASN A 103 4.22 -5.23 16.85
C ASN A 103 4.31 -3.79 16.35
N VAL A 104 3.52 -2.87 16.93
CA VAL A 104 3.53 -1.46 16.52
C VAL A 104 4.84 -0.77 16.92
N ALA A 105 5.42 -1.12 18.10
CA ALA A 105 6.70 -0.56 18.55
C ALA A 105 7.90 -1.11 17.75
N TYR A 106 7.77 -2.26 17.10
CA TYR A 106 8.88 -2.96 16.46
C TYR A 106 9.71 -2.08 15.51
N PRO A 107 9.12 -1.35 14.54
CA PRO A 107 9.89 -0.51 13.63
C PRO A 107 10.65 0.62 14.36
N LEU A 108 10.08 1.18 15.41
CA LEU A 108 10.73 2.24 16.19
C LEU A 108 11.95 1.72 16.96
N ARG A 109 11.86 0.48 17.49
CA ARG A 109 12.96 -0.20 18.16
C ARG A 109 14.07 -0.58 17.19
N GLU A 110 13.70 -1.22 16.08
CA GLU A 110 14.63 -1.67 15.03
C GLU A 110 15.49 -0.52 14.51
N HIS A 111 14.86 0.60 14.21
CA HIS A 111 15.54 1.79 13.70
C HIS A 111 16.06 2.72 14.80
N ARG A 112 15.90 2.39 16.09
CA ARG A 112 16.35 3.19 17.24
C ARG A 112 15.91 4.65 17.18
N LEU A 113 14.65 4.88 16.75
CA LEU A 113 14.14 6.24 16.47
C LEU A 113 13.74 7.00 17.72
N LEU A 114 13.38 6.29 18.79
CA LEU A 114 12.90 6.86 20.04
C LEU A 114 13.55 6.17 21.24
N PRO A 115 13.77 6.89 22.33
CA PRO A 115 14.18 6.28 23.59
C PRO A 115 13.05 5.38 24.14
N PRO A 116 13.38 4.31 24.91
CA PRO A 116 12.40 3.33 25.41
C PRO A 116 11.19 3.93 26.12
N HIS A 117 11.38 5.01 26.89
CA HIS A 117 10.31 5.65 27.65
C HIS A 117 9.28 6.39 26.76
N ALA A 118 9.64 6.77 25.53
CA ALA A 118 8.74 7.46 24.60
C ALA A 118 7.92 6.49 23.74
N LEU A 119 8.33 5.23 23.62
CA LEU A 119 7.66 4.22 22.79
C LEU A 119 6.17 4.02 23.14
N PRO A 120 5.76 3.88 24.43
CA PRO A 120 4.35 3.63 24.75
C PRO A 120 3.42 4.74 24.30
N GLY A 121 3.83 6.00 24.41
CA GLY A 121 3.04 7.15 23.94
C GLY A 121 2.85 7.13 22.41
N ARG A 122 3.92 6.85 21.68
CA ARG A 122 3.87 6.77 20.21
C ARG A 122 3.03 5.59 19.70
N VAL A 123 3.15 4.43 20.35
CA VAL A 123 2.34 3.25 20.06
C VAL A 123 0.85 3.54 20.27
N ARG A 124 0.50 4.16 21.41
CA ARG A 124 -0.89 4.54 21.71
C ARG A 124 -1.47 5.45 20.62
N GLN A 125 -0.74 6.50 20.23
CA GLN A 125 -1.16 7.40 19.15
C GLN A 125 -1.40 6.65 17.83
N ALA A 126 -0.52 5.73 17.46
CA ALA A 126 -0.68 4.94 16.23
C ALA A 126 -1.92 4.02 16.30
N LEU A 127 -2.21 3.43 17.45
CA LEU A 127 -3.39 2.59 17.67
C LEU A 127 -4.69 3.42 17.68
N GLU A 128 -4.66 4.61 18.29
CA GLU A 128 -5.79 5.55 18.24
C GLU A 128 -6.15 5.97 16.81
N MET A 129 -5.14 6.19 15.95
CA MET A 129 -5.37 6.54 14.54
C MET A 129 -6.13 5.47 13.75
N VAL A 130 -6.12 4.22 14.22
CA VAL A 130 -6.78 3.07 13.56
C VAL A 130 -7.93 2.48 14.39
N ASP A 131 -8.46 3.21 15.35
CA ASP A 131 -9.55 2.79 16.26
C ASP A 131 -9.25 1.48 17.02
N LEU A 132 -8.03 1.33 17.51
CA LEU A 132 -7.57 0.19 18.33
C LEU A 132 -6.99 0.61 19.68
N ALA A 133 -7.41 1.76 20.21
CA ALA A 133 -7.00 2.20 21.53
C ALA A 133 -7.31 1.12 22.61
N GLY A 134 -6.37 0.89 23.51
CA GLY A 134 -6.49 -0.11 24.60
C GLY A 134 -6.27 -1.56 24.19
N SER A 135 -5.82 -1.81 22.93
CA SER A 135 -5.51 -3.17 22.45
C SER A 135 -4.03 -3.55 22.56
N GLU A 136 -3.20 -2.72 23.20
CA GLU A 136 -1.74 -2.87 23.24
C GLU A 136 -1.28 -4.23 23.78
N GLY A 137 -2.00 -4.76 24.78
CA GLY A 137 -1.68 -6.03 25.46
C GLY A 137 -2.18 -7.28 24.75
N LEU A 138 -3.05 -7.15 23.74
CA LEU A 138 -3.62 -8.31 23.03
C LEU A 138 -2.58 -8.98 22.13
N MET A 139 -2.72 -10.31 21.95
CA MET A 139 -1.95 -11.06 20.98
C MET A 139 -2.66 -11.05 19.61
N PRO A 140 -1.95 -11.20 18.47
CA PRO A 140 -2.57 -11.26 17.14
C PRO A 140 -3.65 -12.34 17.02
N ALA A 141 -3.52 -13.45 17.73
CA ALA A 141 -4.50 -14.53 17.75
C ALA A 141 -5.86 -14.14 18.37
N GLU A 142 -5.88 -13.13 19.26
CA GLU A 142 -7.08 -12.62 19.91
C GLU A 142 -7.82 -11.58 19.05
N LEU A 143 -7.25 -11.15 17.93
CA LEU A 143 -7.80 -10.13 17.07
C LEU A 143 -8.75 -10.73 16.00
N SER A 144 -9.84 -10.04 15.71
CA SER A 144 -10.61 -10.28 14.49
C SER A 144 -9.78 -9.96 13.23
N GLY A 145 -10.22 -10.43 12.05
CA GLY A 145 -9.56 -10.12 10.77
C GLY A 145 -9.38 -8.62 10.53
N GLY A 146 -10.42 -7.83 10.79
CA GLY A 146 -10.36 -6.38 10.65
C GLY A 146 -9.45 -5.72 11.69
N MET A 147 -9.42 -6.20 12.93
CA MET A 147 -8.49 -5.71 13.95
C MET A 147 -7.04 -6.02 13.57
N ARG A 148 -6.74 -7.21 13.04
CA ARG A 148 -5.39 -7.54 12.54
C ARG A 148 -4.92 -6.59 11.44
N LYS A 149 -5.80 -6.27 10.48
CA LYS A 149 -5.50 -5.30 9.41
C LYS A 149 -5.20 -3.91 9.99
N ARG A 150 -6.02 -3.45 10.95
CA ARG A 150 -5.81 -2.14 11.61
C ARG A 150 -4.54 -2.11 12.47
N ALA A 151 -4.23 -3.16 13.19
CA ALA A 151 -2.97 -3.25 13.95
C ALA A 151 -1.72 -3.23 13.03
N ALA A 152 -1.78 -3.94 11.90
CA ALA A 152 -0.73 -3.89 10.89
C ALA A 152 -0.60 -2.49 10.26
N LEU A 153 -1.71 -1.79 10.07
CA LEU A 153 -1.71 -0.41 9.59
C LEU A 153 -1.12 0.55 10.65
N ALA A 154 -1.44 0.38 11.94
CA ALA A 154 -0.81 1.14 13.02
C ALA A 154 0.72 0.95 13.03
N ARG A 155 1.19 -0.28 12.83
CA ARG A 155 2.62 -0.58 12.69
C ARG A 155 3.26 0.14 11.50
N ALA A 156 2.56 0.27 10.38
CA ALA A 156 3.04 1.03 9.23
C ALA A 156 3.06 2.54 9.52
N LEU A 157 2.02 3.06 10.18
CA LEU A 157 1.85 4.48 10.48
C LEU A 157 2.78 5.01 11.58
N VAL A 158 3.28 4.14 12.47
CA VAL A 158 4.10 4.56 13.62
C VAL A 158 5.39 5.26 13.19
N LEU A 159 5.87 5.01 11.96
CA LEU A 159 7.04 5.66 11.34
C LEU A 159 6.72 7.00 10.67
N GLU A 160 5.46 7.44 10.64
CA GLU A 160 5.00 8.64 9.92
C GLU A 160 5.41 8.64 8.44
N PRO A 161 5.07 7.58 7.68
CA PRO A 161 5.51 7.47 6.30
C PRO A 161 4.88 8.55 5.41
N ARG A 162 5.54 8.89 4.31
CA ARG A 162 5.02 9.81 3.28
C ARG A 162 4.16 9.10 2.23
N ALA A 163 4.30 7.77 2.12
CA ALA A 163 3.45 6.94 1.28
C ALA A 163 3.05 5.63 1.98
N LEU A 164 1.84 5.16 1.70
CA LEU A 164 1.29 3.90 2.17
C LEU A 164 0.88 3.03 0.98
N LEU A 165 1.41 1.83 0.93
CA LEU A 165 1.09 0.82 -0.07
C LEU A 165 0.18 -0.24 0.58
N TYR A 166 -0.99 -0.49 -0.02
CA TYR A 166 -1.98 -1.44 0.50
C TYR A 166 -2.16 -2.59 -0.47
N ASP A 167 -1.78 -3.79 -0.06
CA ASP A 167 -1.95 -5.01 -0.84
C ASP A 167 -3.22 -5.72 -0.42
N GLU A 168 -4.29 -5.60 -1.23
CA GLU A 168 -5.60 -6.21 -1.03
C GLU A 168 -6.14 -5.99 0.41
N PRO A 169 -6.31 -4.74 0.88
CA PRO A 169 -6.55 -4.43 2.28
C PRO A 169 -7.88 -4.99 2.82
N THR A 170 -8.88 -5.21 1.97
CA THR A 170 -10.23 -5.67 2.35
C THR A 170 -10.49 -7.14 2.08
N THR A 171 -9.55 -7.84 1.42
CA THR A 171 -9.71 -9.26 1.09
C THR A 171 -9.87 -10.12 2.34
N GLY A 172 -10.88 -11.00 2.33
CA GLY A 172 -11.21 -11.91 3.42
C GLY A 172 -11.99 -11.28 4.58
N LEU A 173 -12.47 -10.04 4.42
CA LEU A 173 -13.32 -9.36 5.39
C LEU A 173 -14.78 -9.39 4.92
N ASP A 174 -15.71 -9.35 5.88
CA ASP A 174 -17.10 -9.10 5.57
C ASP A 174 -17.33 -7.67 5.04
N PRO A 175 -18.42 -7.40 4.30
CA PRO A 175 -18.63 -6.10 3.64
C PRO A 175 -18.66 -4.91 4.62
N VAL A 176 -19.14 -5.09 5.85
CA VAL A 176 -19.23 -4.01 6.84
C VAL A 176 -17.84 -3.65 7.36
N VAL A 177 -17.02 -4.65 7.65
CA VAL A 177 -15.64 -4.45 8.09
C VAL A 177 -14.78 -3.90 6.95
N ALA A 178 -14.96 -4.40 5.70
CA ALA A 178 -14.29 -3.87 4.51
C ALA A 178 -14.58 -2.38 4.31
N ALA A 179 -15.85 -1.96 4.43
CA ALA A 179 -16.23 -0.55 4.35
C ALA A 179 -15.50 0.30 5.41
N LYS A 180 -15.39 -0.19 6.66
CA LYS A 180 -14.65 0.52 7.73
C LYS A 180 -13.16 0.69 7.38
N ILE A 181 -12.52 -0.34 6.81
CA ILE A 181 -11.11 -0.24 6.36
C ILE A 181 -10.99 0.78 5.22
N ASN A 182 -11.90 0.79 4.26
CA ASN A 182 -11.88 1.75 3.16
C ASN A 182 -12.04 3.20 3.67
N HIS A 183 -12.98 3.44 4.60
CA HIS A 183 -13.12 4.75 5.23
C HIS A 183 -11.85 5.17 5.97
N LEU A 184 -11.25 4.25 6.73
CA LEU A 184 -10.00 4.50 7.44
C LEU A 184 -8.86 4.88 6.49
N ILE A 185 -8.69 4.16 5.36
CA ILE A 185 -7.68 4.48 4.33
C ILE A 185 -7.88 5.91 3.82
N ARG A 186 -9.12 6.28 3.50
CA ARG A 186 -9.46 7.61 3.00
C ARG A 186 -9.24 8.71 4.04
N ASP A 187 -9.62 8.47 5.29
CA ASP A 187 -9.44 9.43 6.38
C ASP A 187 -7.96 9.65 6.70
N LEU A 188 -7.16 8.60 6.72
CA LEU A 188 -5.71 8.68 6.91
C LEU A 188 -5.05 9.49 5.80
N GLN A 189 -5.39 9.21 4.55
CA GLN A 189 -4.86 9.97 3.40
C GLN A 189 -5.15 11.46 3.54
N ARG A 190 -6.40 11.84 3.86
CA ARG A 190 -6.81 13.25 4.02
C ARG A 190 -6.15 13.93 5.20
N ARG A 191 -6.13 13.28 6.36
CA ARG A 191 -5.59 13.83 7.63
C ARG A 191 -4.08 13.97 7.59
N LEU A 192 -3.39 12.97 7.05
CA LEU A 192 -1.92 12.91 7.03
C LEU A 192 -1.32 13.43 5.72
N ARG A 193 -2.15 13.63 4.68
CA ARG A 193 -1.73 14.00 3.31
C ARG A 193 -0.67 13.03 2.74
N VAL A 194 -0.77 11.77 3.11
CA VAL A 194 0.10 10.70 2.60
C VAL A 194 -0.32 10.29 1.20
N SER A 195 0.63 9.98 0.34
CA SER A 195 0.33 9.31 -0.93
C SER A 195 -0.08 7.86 -0.65
N SER A 196 -1.14 7.37 -1.27
CA SER A 196 -1.64 6.02 -1.07
C SER A 196 -1.71 5.26 -2.38
N VAL A 197 -1.20 4.03 -2.40
CA VAL A 197 -1.40 3.09 -3.52
C VAL A 197 -2.15 1.88 -2.99
N VAL A 198 -3.35 1.66 -3.51
CA VAL A 198 -4.19 0.52 -3.12
C VAL A 198 -4.28 -0.44 -4.29
N VAL A 199 -3.80 -1.66 -4.16
CA VAL A 199 -4.05 -2.68 -5.18
C VAL A 199 -5.21 -3.56 -4.73
N THR A 200 -6.17 -3.76 -5.62
CA THR A 200 -7.35 -4.59 -5.34
C THR A 200 -8.00 -5.09 -6.63
N HIS A 201 -8.81 -6.12 -6.51
CA HIS A 201 -9.75 -6.57 -7.53
C HIS A 201 -11.21 -6.21 -7.18
N ASP A 202 -11.46 -5.68 -5.97
CA ASP A 202 -12.79 -5.27 -5.51
C ASP A 202 -13.13 -3.85 -6.00
N LEU A 203 -14.07 -3.76 -6.93
CA LEU A 203 -14.52 -2.49 -7.52
C LEU A 203 -15.20 -1.58 -6.50
N GLY A 204 -15.99 -2.14 -5.56
CA GLY A 204 -16.68 -1.37 -4.55
C GLY A 204 -15.68 -0.59 -3.67
N SER A 205 -14.68 -1.29 -3.15
CA SER A 205 -13.57 -0.68 -2.40
C SER A 205 -12.78 0.32 -3.24
N ALA A 206 -12.44 -0.06 -4.49
CA ALA A 206 -11.64 0.76 -5.38
C ALA A 206 -12.25 2.14 -5.60
N PHE A 207 -13.51 2.19 -6.04
CA PHE A 207 -14.21 3.45 -6.34
C PHE A 207 -14.55 4.29 -5.10
N LEU A 208 -14.58 3.67 -3.91
CA LEU A 208 -14.79 4.38 -2.66
C LEU A 208 -13.56 5.19 -2.23
N VAL A 209 -12.34 4.67 -2.47
CA VAL A 209 -11.12 5.27 -1.95
C VAL A 209 -10.30 6.05 -2.99
N ALA A 210 -10.49 5.79 -4.29
CA ALA A 210 -9.65 6.33 -5.34
C ALA A 210 -9.85 7.82 -5.60
N ASP A 211 -8.75 8.57 -5.73
CA ASP A 211 -8.69 9.84 -6.46
C ASP A 211 -8.40 9.57 -7.95
N ARG A 212 -7.53 8.58 -8.24
CA ARG A 212 -7.25 8.06 -9.58
C ARG A 212 -7.23 6.54 -9.58
N VAL A 213 -7.55 5.98 -10.73
CA VAL A 213 -7.56 4.54 -11.01
C VAL A 213 -6.56 4.25 -12.12
N ALA A 214 -5.71 3.23 -11.92
CA ALA A 214 -4.91 2.61 -12.95
C ALA A 214 -5.42 1.17 -13.18
N PHE A 215 -5.53 0.74 -14.42
CA PHE A 215 -5.91 -0.64 -14.75
C PHE A 215 -4.71 -1.41 -15.27
N LEU A 216 -4.31 -2.44 -14.51
CA LEU A 216 -3.20 -3.33 -14.81
C LEU A 216 -3.72 -4.63 -15.43
N HIS A 217 -3.36 -4.86 -16.68
CA HIS A 217 -3.71 -6.06 -17.43
C HIS A 217 -2.46 -6.64 -18.10
N GLU A 218 -2.21 -7.92 -17.91
CA GLU A 218 -1.06 -8.65 -18.47
C GLU A 218 0.29 -7.95 -18.32
N GLY A 219 0.54 -7.39 -17.12
CA GLY A 219 1.80 -6.72 -16.77
C GLY A 219 1.97 -5.32 -17.36
N ARG A 220 0.92 -4.72 -17.96
CA ARG A 220 0.92 -3.38 -18.56
C ARG A 220 -0.18 -2.52 -17.97
N ILE A 221 0.07 -1.23 -17.79
CA ILE A 221 -0.98 -0.25 -17.51
C ILE A 221 -1.71 0.07 -18.81
N ARG A 222 -3.01 -0.23 -18.86
CA ARG A 222 -3.86 0.03 -20.00
C ARG A 222 -4.69 1.31 -19.88
N PHE A 223 -4.93 1.73 -18.65
CA PHE A 223 -5.70 2.93 -18.35
C PHE A 223 -5.16 3.60 -17.09
N VAL A 224 -5.17 4.94 -17.08
CA VAL A 224 -5.00 5.78 -15.88
C VAL A 224 -5.92 6.97 -16.02
N GLY A 225 -6.75 7.23 -15.01
CA GLY A 225 -7.68 8.36 -15.01
C GLY A 225 -8.47 8.44 -13.72
N THR A 226 -9.45 9.32 -13.66
CA THR A 226 -10.40 9.42 -12.56
C THR A 226 -11.35 8.21 -12.52
N PRO A 227 -12.03 7.95 -11.38
CA PRO A 227 -13.08 6.92 -11.30
C PRO A 227 -14.15 7.04 -12.38
N ASP A 228 -14.58 8.26 -12.71
CA ASP A 228 -15.62 8.49 -13.74
C ASP A 228 -15.08 8.24 -15.15
N GLU A 229 -13.85 8.64 -15.44
CA GLU A 229 -13.18 8.30 -16.70
C GLU A 229 -12.99 6.80 -16.88
N ALA A 230 -12.69 6.07 -15.79
CA ALA A 230 -12.58 4.62 -15.80
C ALA A 230 -13.92 3.96 -16.18
N ARG A 231 -15.04 4.41 -15.57
CA ARG A 231 -16.39 3.92 -15.89
C ARG A 231 -16.82 4.23 -17.34
N ALA A 232 -16.35 5.36 -17.88
CA ALA A 232 -16.64 5.78 -19.26
C ALA A 232 -15.64 5.23 -20.29
N SER A 233 -14.64 4.47 -19.85
CA SER A 233 -13.57 3.98 -20.71
C SER A 233 -14.10 3.03 -21.80
N ARG A 234 -13.53 3.16 -23.01
CA ARG A 234 -13.80 2.27 -24.14
C ARG A 234 -12.73 1.17 -24.30
N ASP A 235 -11.76 1.08 -23.36
CA ASP A 235 -10.80 -0.03 -23.37
C ASP A 235 -11.58 -1.35 -23.13
N PRO A 236 -11.53 -2.32 -24.05
CA PRO A 236 -12.37 -3.51 -23.99
C PRO A 236 -12.06 -4.37 -22.76
N PHE A 237 -10.81 -4.44 -22.32
CA PHE A 237 -10.41 -5.24 -21.16
C PHE A 237 -10.84 -4.57 -19.84
N LEU A 238 -10.74 -3.24 -19.76
CA LEU A 238 -11.25 -2.51 -18.58
C LEU A 238 -12.78 -2.61 -18.51
N HIS A 239 -13.47 -2.44 -19.65
CA HIS A 239 -14.93 -2.55 -19.72
C HIS A 239 -15.40 -3.96 -19.30
N GLU A 240 -14.76 -5.02 -19.81
CA GLU A 240 -15.03 -6.40 -19.41
C GLU A 240 -14.80 -6.58 -17.90
N PHE A 241 -13.67 -6.10 -17.35
CA PHE A 241 -13.35 -6.20 -15.94
C PHE A 241 -14.37 -5.48 -15.05
N LEU A 242 -14.84 -4.29 -15.44
CA LEU A 242 -15.82 -3.52 -14.69
C LEU A 242 -17.22 -4.15 -14.68
N ASN A 243 -17.57 -4.95 -15.71
CA ASN A 243 -18.88 -5.60 -15.83
C ASN A 243 -18.89 -7.06 -15.34
N ALA A 244 -17.73 -7.64 -15.08
CA ALA A 244 -17.61 -9.02 -14.60
C ALA A 244 -17.57 -9.13 -13.05
N ALA A 245 -17.57 -8.01 -12.33
CA ALA A 245 -17.39 -7.91 -10.87
C ALA A 245 -18.68 -7.55 -10.14
#